data_8ca34192cf9841290720f2bd99003bb7
#
_entry.id   8ca34192cf9841290720f2bd99003bb7
#
_cell.length_a   1.000
_cell.length_b   1.000
_cell.length_c   1.000
_cell.angle_alpha   90.00
_cell.angle_beta   90.00
_cell.angle_gamma   90.00
#
_symmetry.space_group_name_H-M   'P 1'
#
loop_
_entity.id
_entity.type
_entity.pdbx_description
1 polymer ?
#
loop_
_entity_poly.entity_id
_entity_poly.type
_entity_poly.pdbx_seq_one_letter_code
_entity_poly.pdbx_strand_id
1 'polypeptide(L)'
;MSSSAERLTLLDNPRADRVRRVSGLVGRSARSRCGLMLVEGPQAVRELVTHRGACVRDVYVRQDAWEAHADVVEAARRVTRWVHPVTPEVSAALSGDSQGICAVASLDALSRELPEPRVGETIVVLAQGRDPGNVGTIIRTADAFGAVGVVAVAGTVDTVSPKVVRSSAGSVFHIPVCVVPSFAEARALIHGRSAALLGTSGGAGSLSLSDLLVQGVSARSRLSQSHAWVFGNEARGLSGDEMRLCDALV
;
A
#
# COMPACT_ATOMS: atom_id res chain seq x y z
N MET A 1 1.61 -41.94 -12.66
CA MET A 1 0.88 -41.02 -13.53
C MET A 1 1.79 -39.81 -13.74
N SER A 2 2.41 -39.74 -14.92
CA SER A 2 3.43 -38.72 -15.23
C SER A 2 2.73 -37.39 -15.43
N SER A 3 2.91 -36.46 -14.50
CA SER A 3 2.51 -35.05 -14.68
C SER A 3 3.38 -34.48 -15.80
N SER A 4 2.78 -34.24 -16.96
CA SER A 4 3.37 -33.46 -18.04
C SER A 4 3.63 -32.06 -17.48
N ALA A 5 4.86 -31.81 -17.04
CA ALA A 5 5.31 -30.46 -16.72
C ALA A 5 5.20 -29.64 -17.99
N GLU A 6 4.13 -28.82 -18.13
CA GLU A 6 4.01 -27.82 -19.18
C GLU A 6 5.29 -26.99 -19.16
N ARG A 7 6.13 -27.13 -20.19
CA ARG A 7 7.33 -26.32 -20.34
C ARG A 7 6.87 -24.88 -20.50
N LEU A 8 7.01 -24.11 -19.45
CA LEU A 8 6.73 -22.67 -19.49
C LEU A 8 7.64 -22.04 -20.55
N THR A 9 7.04 -21.46 -21.57
CA THR A 9 7.78 -20.79 -22.64
C THR A 9 8.47 -19.55 -22.08
N LEU A 10 9.79 -19.47 -22.25
CA LEU A 10 10.57 -18.29 -21.88
C LEU A 10 10.09 -17.09 -22.72
N LEU A 11 9.79 -15.99 -22.05
CA LEU A 11 9.52 -14.72 -22.70
C LEU A 11 10.83 -13.96 -22.91
N ASP A 12 11.23 -13.78 -24.18
CA ASP A 12 12.51 -13.21 -24.59
C ASP A 12 12.38 -11.90 -25.39
N ASN A 13 11.16 -11.52 -25.81
CA ASN A 13 10.95 -10.31 -26.59
C ASN A 13 10.46 -9.14 -25.70
N PRO A 14 11.31 -8.15 -25.37
CA PRO A 14 10.95 -7.01 -24.56
C PRO A 14 9.97 -6.05 -25.25
N ARG A 15 9.80 -6.17 -26.57
CA ARG A 15 8.87 -5.36 -27.38
C ARG A 15 7.53 -6.03 -27.63
N ALA A 16 7.29 -7.22 -27.06
CA ALA A 16 6.01 -7.91 -27.20
C ALA A 16 4.86 -7.07 -26.62
N ASP A 17 3.68 -7.18 -27.24
CA ASP A 17 2.49 -6.43 -26.81
C ASP A 17 2.09 -6.70 -25.37
N ARG A 18 2.29 -7.93 -24.89
CA ARG A 18 2.10 -8.30 -23.49
C ARG A 18 3.02 -7.48 -22.59
N VAL A 19 4.32 -7.40 -22.88
CA VAL A 19 5.30 -6.64 -22.10
C VAL A 19 4.94 -5.15 -22.07
N ARG A 20 4.61 -4.57 -23.22
CA ARG A 20 4.16 -3.17 -23.32
C ARG A 20 2.90 -2.88 -22.51
N ARG A 21 1.92 -3.79 -22.52
CA ARG A 21 0.70 -3.63 -21.70
C ARG A 21 1.00 -3.67 -20.21
N VAL A 22 1.84 -4.60 -19.78
CA VAL A 22 2.19 -4.75 -18.36
C VAL A 22 3.02 -3.56 -17.88
N SER A 23 4.07 -3.15 -18.61
CA SER A 23 4.87 -1.97 -18.26
C SER A 23 4.04 -0.69 -18.25
N GLY A 24 3.01 -0.59 -19.08
CA GLY A 24 2.04 0.52 -19.08
C GLY A 24 1.27 0.67 -17.76
N LEU A 25 1.19 -0.37 -16.92
CA LEU A 25 0.54 -0.31 -15.60
C LEU A 25 1.26 0.58 -14.59
N VAL A 26 2.45 1.06 -14.87
CA VAL A 26 3.09 2.14 -14.10
C VAL A 26 2.22 3.41 -14.14
N GLY A 27 1.49 3.65 -15.24
CA GLY A 27 0.61 4.79 -15.39
C GLY A 27 -0.76 4.61 -14.72
N ARG A 28 -1.21 5.62 -13.94
CA ARG A 28 -2.51 5.62 -13.26
C ARG A 28 -3.70 5.38 -14.20
N SER A 29 -3.71 6.06 -15.35
CA SER A 29 -4.81 5.93 -16.33
C SER A 29 -4.94 4.53 -16.90
N ALA A 30 -3.81 3.83 -17.12
CA ALA A 30 -3.83 2.44 -17.57
C ALA A 30 -4.40 1.52 -16.49
N ARG A 31 -3.96 1.67 -15.23
CA ARG A 31 -4.51 0.90 -14.09
C ARG A 31 -6.00 1.07 -13.93
N SER A 32 -6.47 2.33 -13.92
CA SER A 32 -7.92 2.61 -13.78
C SER A 32 -8.76 2.07 -14.91
N ARG A 33 -8.24 2.11 -16.16
CA ARG A 33 -8.97 1.64 -17.34
C ARG A 33 -9.12 0.11 -17.40
N CYS A 34 -8.06 -0.62 -16.99
CA CYS A 34 -8.09 -2.09 -17.11
C CYS A 34 -8.38 -2.79 -15.75
N GLY A 35 -8.48 -2.08 -14.64
CA GLY A 35 -8.71 -2.67 -13.33
C GLY A 35 -7.54 -3.51 -12.81
N LEU A 36 -6.32 -3.28 -13.33
CA LEU A 36 -5.12 -4.06 -13.00
C LEU A 36 -4.04 -3.17 -12.39
N MET A 37 -3.15 -3.79 -11.65
CA MET A 37 -1.97 -3.16 -11.07
C MET A 37 -0.71 -3.99 -11.31
N LEU A 38 0.45 -3.32 -11.34
CA LEU A 38 1.77 -3.95 -11.35
C LEU A 38 2.31 -3.97 -9.92
N VAL A 39 2.72 -5.14 -9.47
CA VAL A 39 3.35 -5.38 -8.16
C VAL A 39 4.78 -5.78 -8.39
N GLU A 40 5.73 -5.01 -7.84
CA GLU A 40 7.15 -5.13 -8.06
C GLU A 40 7.89 -5.61 -6.82
N GLY A 41 8.83 -6.51 -7.03
CA GLY A 41 9.76 -6.99 -6.01
C GLY A 41 9.25 -8.19 -5.21
N PRO A 42 10.20 -8.99 -4.68
CA PRO A 42 9.88 -10.29 -4.10
C PRO A 42 8.98 -10.20 -2.86
N GLN A 43 9.19 -9.18 -2.01
CA GLN A 43 8.38 -9.06 -0.80
C GLN A 43 6.93 -8.71 -1.12
N ALA A 44 6.69 -7.70 -1.96
CA ALA A 44 5.32 -7.30 -2.32
C ALA A 44 4.58 -8.42 -3.09
N VAL A 45 5.29 -9.15 -3.97
CA VAL A 45 4.72 -10.31 -4.66
C VAL A 45 4.41 -11.45 -3.69
N ARG A 46 5.27 -11.70 -2.69
CA ARG A 46 5.01 -12.69 -1.62
C ARG A 46 3.72 -12.38 -0.88
N GLU A 47 3.55 -11.14 -0.40
CA GLU A 47 2.36 -10.72 0.33
C GLU A 47 1.09 -10.81 -0.55
N LEU A 48 1.21 -10.39 -1.82
CA LEU A 48 0.11 -10.53 -2.78
C LEU A 48 -0.35 -11.98 -2.94
N VAL A 49 0.57 -12.91 -3.23
CA VAL A 49 0.21 -14.32 -3.47
C VAL A 49 -0.30 -15.01 -2.23
N THR A 50 0.19 -14.61 -1.05
CA THR A 50 -0.20 -15.18 0.24
C THR A 50 -1.59 -14.70 0.67
N HIS A 51 -1.85 -13.39 0.58
CA HIS A 51 -3.05 -12.78 1.15
C HIS A 51 -4.16 -12.51 0.12
N ARG A 52 -3.80 -12.38 -1.16
CA ARG A 52 -4.72 -12.00 -2.26
C ARG A 52 -4.53 -12.87 -3.50
N GLY A 53 -4.17 -14.13 -3.31
CA GLY A 53 -3.85 -15.06 -4.42
C GLY A 53 -4.90 -15.14 -5.51
N ALA A 54 -6.20 -15.09 -5.15
CA ALA A 54 -7.29 -15.11 -6.12
C ALA A 54 -7.30 -13.89 -7.09
N CYS A 55 -6.64 -12.79 -6.72
CA CYS A 55 -6.52 -11.58 -7.53
C CYS A 55 -5.31 -11.61 -8.47
N VAL A 56 -4.40 -12.57 -8.33
CA VAL A 56 -3.19 -12.69 -9.15
C VAL A 56 -3.57 -13.14 -10.56
N ARG A 57 -3.08 -12.43 -11.57
CA ARG A 57 -3.27 -12.75 -12.99
C ARG A 57 -2.05 -13.43 -13.56
N ASP A 58 -0.91 -12.72 -13.55
CA ASP A 58 0.35 -13.19 -14.11
C ASP A 58 1.49 -12.90 -13.11
N VAL A 59 2.50 -13.77 -13.08
CA VAL A 59 3.76 -13.55 -12.39
C VAL A 59 4.90 -13.72 -13.38
N TYR A 60 5.84 -12.78 -13.40
CA TYR A 60 7.01 -12.77 -14.26
C TYR A 60 8.26 -12.91 -13.43
N VAL A 61 9.08 -13.89 -13.73
CA VAL A 61 10.28 -14.23 -12.94
C VAL A 61 11.48 -14.31 -13.87
N ARG A 62 12.48 -13.49 -13.62
CA ARG A 62 13.76 -13.53 -14.33
C ARG A 62 14.46 -14.85 -14.05
N GLN A 63 15.05 -15.46 -15.06
CA GLN A 63 15.61 -16.81 -14.96
C GLN A 63 16.62 -16.99 -13.82
N ASP A 64 17.53 -16.02 -13.63
CA ASP A 64 18.51 -16.04 -12.56
C ASP A 64 17.95 -15.74 -11.15
N ALA A 65 16.76 -15.16 -11.07
CA ALA A 65 16.05 -14.90 -9.83
C ALA A 65 15.12 -16.06 -9.40
N TRP A 66 14.96 -17.07 -10.26
CA TRP A 66 14.02 -18.17 -10.01
C TRP A 66 14.35 -18.97 -8.76
N GLU A 67 15.64 -19.33 -8.58
CA GLU A 67 16.09 -20.06 -7.39
C GLU A 67 16.11 -19.17 -6.15
N ALA A 68 16.53 -17.91 -6.30
CA ALA A 68 16.57 -16.95 -5.20
C ALA A 68 15.17 -16.66 -4.59
N HIS A 69 14.11 -16.83 -5.39
CA HIS A 69 12.72 -16.60 -4.97
C HIS A 69 11.84 -17.84 -5.15
N ALA A 70 12.42 -19.04 -4.99
CA ALA A 70 11.72 -20.30 -5.23
C ALA A 70 10.45 -20.46 -4.38
N ASP A 71 10.47 -19.99 -3.15
CA ASP A 71 9.33 -19.98 -2.25
C ASP A 71 8.15 -19.13 -2.79
N VAL A 72 8.45 -17.94 -3.34
CA VAL A 72 7.44 -17.05 -3.93
C VAL A 72 6.92 -17.64 -5.24
N VAL A 73 7.80 -18.22 -6.06
CA VAL A 73 7.44 -18.88 -7.32
C VAL A 73 6.51 -20.07 -7.06
N GLU A 74 6.82 -20.88 -6.06
CA GLU A 74 5.98 -22.01 -5.69
C GLU A 74 4.62 -21.57 -5.14
N ALA A 75 4.57 -20.53 -4.28
CA ALA A 75 3.33 -19.94 -3.82
C ALA A 75 2.51 -19.37 -5.00
N ALA A 76 3.14 -18.68 -5.94
CA ALA A 76 2.49 -18.14 -7.12
C ALA A 76 1.86 -19.26 -8.00
N ARG A 77 2.54 -20.40 -8.18
CA ARG A 77 2.03 -21.54 -8.95
C ARG A 77 0.79 -22.20 -8.32
N ARG A 78 0.57 -22.01 -7.03
CA ARG A 78 -0.64 -22.51 -6.34
C ARG A 78 -1.87 -21.63 -6.61
N VAL A 79 -1.66 -20.36 -6.95
CA VAL A 79 -2.75 -19.37 -7.10
C VAL A 79 -3.00 -19.00 -8.57
N THR A 80 -2.01 -19.16 -9.44
CA THR A 80 -2.15 -18.94 -10.89
C THR A 80 -1.32 -19.91 -11.71
N ARG A 81 -1.84 -20.32 -12.88
CA ARG A 81 -1.08 -21.09 -13.87
C ARG A 81 -0.12 -20.22 -14.69
N TRP A 82 -0.24 -18.90 -14.60
CA TRP A 82 0.48 -17.94 -15.45
C TRP A 82 1.73 -17.40 -14.73
N VAL A 83 2.70 -18.30 -14.50
CA VAL A 83 4.02 -17.94 -13.98
C VAL A 83 5.03 -18.07 -15.12
N HIS A 84 5.54 -16.93 -15.59
CA HIS A 84 6.35 -16.82 -16.82
C HIS A 84 7.83 -16.63 -16.49
N PRO A 85 8.73 -17.52 -16.94
CA PRO A 85 10.14 -17.22 -16.97
C PRO A 85 10.42 -16.13 -18.01
N VAL A 86 11.23 -15.15 -17.66
CA VAL A 86 11.58 -14.02 -18.53
C VAL A 86 13.07 -13.83 -18.61
N THR A 87 13.55 -13.27 -19.74
CA THR A 87 14.97 -12.85 -19.87
C THR A 87 15.23 -11.56 -19.07
N PRO A 88 16.51 -11.22 -18.79
CA PRO A 88 16.86 -9.95 -18.16
C PRO A 88 16.29 -8.73 -18.87
N GLU A 89 16.29 -8.73 -20.21
CA GLU A 89 15.78 -7.64 -21.05
C GLU A 89 14.27 -7.47 -20.90
N VAL A 90 13.52 -8.58 -20.87
CA VAL A 90 12.07 -8.56 -20.61
C VAL A 90 11.79 -8.10 -19.19
N SER A 91 12.54 -8.60 -18.19
CA SER A 91 12.37 -8.17 -16.80
C SER A 91 12.60 -6.66 -16.65
N ALA A 92 13.65 -6.12 -17.25
CA ALA A 92 13.95 -4.69 -17.24
C ALA A 92 12.85 -3.86 -17.96
N ALA A 93 12.28 -4.39 -19.05
CA ALA A 93 11.21 -3.73 -19.78
C ALA A 93 9.86 -3.76 -19.03
N LEU A 94 9.61 -4.78 -18.21
CA LEU A 94 8.43 -4.86 -17.35
C LEU A 94 8.53 -3.88 -16.16
N SER A 95 9.68 -3.90 -15.48
CA SER A 95 9.95 -3.06 -14.31
C SER A 95 11.46 -3.03 -14.01
N GLY A 96 12.04 -1.84 -14.00
CA GLY A 96 13.46 -1.66 -13.63
C GLY A 96 13.74 -1.95 -12.14
N ASP A 97 12.71 -1.90 -11.30
CA ASP A 97 12.80 -1.99 -9.84
C ASP A 97 12.32 -3.35 -9.28
N SER A 98 12.02 -4.32 -10.15
CA SER A 98 11.37 -5.60 -9.77
C SER A 98 12.26 -6.57 -9.01
N GLN A 99 13.58 -6.34 -8.96
CA GLN A 99 14.54 -7.30 -8.38
C GLN A 99 14.38 -8.72 -8.97
N GLY A 100 13.98 -8.81 -10.24
CA GLY A 100 13.81 -10.06 -10.98
C GLY A 100 12.44 -10.73 -10.83
N ILE A 101 11.51 -10.17 -10.05
CA ILE A 101 10.14 -10.69 -9.94
C ILE A 101 9.11 -9.58 -9.89
N CYS A 102 8.05 -9.71 -10.68
CA CYS A 102 6.88 -8.85 -10.61
C CYS A 102 5.60 -9.63 -10.92
N ALA A 103 4.47 -9.10 -10.52
CA ALA A 103 3.16 -9.69 -10.76
C ALA A 103 2.17 -8.65 -11.31
N VAL A 104 1.17 -9.14 -12.03
CA VAL A 104 -0.04 -8.38 -12.39
C VAL A 104 -1.20 -8.92 -11.57
N ALA A 105 -1.91 -8.02 -10.91
CA ALA A 105 -3.08 -8.38 -10.11
C ALA A 105 -4.27 -7.46 -10.42
N SER A 106 -5.50 -7.95 -10.13
CA SER A 106 -6.69 -7.10 -10.10
C SER A 106 -6.58 -6.06 -8.99
N LEU A 107 -7.14 -4.86 -9.21
CA LEU A 107 -7.28 -3.85 -8.16
C LEU A 107 -8.20 -4.30 -7.01
N ASP A 108 -8.99 -5.37 -7.19
CA ASP A 108 -9.80 -6.00 -6.15
C ASP A 108 -8.95 -6.65 -5.03
N ALA A 109 -7.63 -6.79 -5.25
CA ALA A 109 -6.68 -7.18 -4.21
C ALA A 109 -6.60 -6.18 -3.04
N LEU A 110 -7.05 -4.95 -3.26
CA LEU A 110 -6.97 -3.87 -2.29
C LEU A 110 -8.31 -3.66 -1.58
N SER A 111 -8.30 -3.69 -0.26
CA SER A 111 -9.44 -3.24 0.54
C SER A 111 -9.48 -1.71 0.57
N ARG A 112 -10.66 -1.14 0.33
CA ARG A 112 -10.89 0.32 0.30
C ARG A 112 -11.91 0.79 1.32
N GLU A 113 -12.50 -0.12 2.06
CA GLU A 113 -13.48 0.18 3.10
C GLU A 113 -12.79 0.19 4.45
N LEU A 114 -12.87 1.32 5.14
CA LEU A 114 -12.34 1.47 6.49
C LEU A 114 -13.32 0.83 7.48
N PRO A 115 -12.92 -0.20 8.23
CA PRO A 115 -13.75 -0.79 9.27
C PRO A 115 -14.04 0.20 10.41
N GLU A 116 -15.03 -0.11 11.23
CA GLU A 116 -15.26 0.60 12.49
C GLU A 116 -14.14 0.24 13.49
N PRO A 117 -13.43 1.22 14.07
CA PRO A 117 -12.40 0.95 15.05
C PRO A 117 -13.02 0.53 16.38
N ARG A 118 -12.37 -0.40 17.06
CA ARG A 118 -12.63 -0.68 18.47
C ARG A 118 -12.03 0.40 19.33
N VAL A 119 -12.51 0.52 20.57
CA VAL A 119 -11.96 1.47 21.56
C VAL A 119 -10.45 1.28 21.69
N GLY A 120 -9.68 2.37 21.55
CA GLY A 120 -8.23 2.36 21.61
C GLY A 120 -7.52 2.01 20.31
N GLU A 121 -8.25 1.62 19.25
CA GLU A 121 -7.63 1.37 17.95
C GLU A 121 -7.30 2.67 17.21
N THR A 122 -6.28 2.58 16.37
CA THR A 122 -5.70 3.71 15.65
C THR A 122 -6.05 3.65 14.17
N ILE A 123 -6.33 4.81 13.59
CA ILE A 123 -6.42 5.04 12.14
C ILE A 123 -5.28 5.98 11.74
N VAL A 124 -4.83 5.91 10.51
CA VAL A 124 -3.85 6.84 9.95
C VAL A 124 -4.50 7.68 8.85
N VAL A 125 -4.28 9.00 8.87
CA VAL A 125 -4.75 9.92 7.84
C VAL A 125 -3.54 10.58 7.16
N LEU A 126 -3.46 10.46 5.85
CA LEU A 126 -2.47 11.13 5.00
C LEU A 126 -3.13 12.35 4.36
N ALA A 127 -2.88 13.54 4.93
CA ALA A 127 -3.46 14.78 4.42
C ALA A 127 -2.85 15.21 3.07
N GLN A 128 -1.52 15.08 2.93
CA GLN A 128 -0.78 15.53 1.75
C GLN A 128 0.51 14.71 1.52
N GLY A 129 0.44 13.40 1.39
CA GLY A 129 1.62 12.58 1.07
C GLY A 129 2.10 12.79 -0.37
N ARG A 130 3.27 13.37 -0.59
CA ARG A 130 3.82 13.68 -1.92
C ARG A 130 4.88 12.68 -2.40
N ASP A 131 5.64 12.11 -1.49
CA ASP A 131 6.65 11.10 -1.81
C ASP A 131 6.07 9.68 -1.71
N PRO A 132 6.12 8.88 -2.79
CA PRO A 132 5.62 7.50 -2.77
C PRO A 132 6.35 6.60 -1.77
N GLY A 133 7.63 6.86 -1.50
CA GLY A 133 8.42 6.13 -0.52
C GLY A 133 7.88 6.35 0.89
N ASN A 134 7.64 7.61 1.26
CA ASN A 134 7.09 7.98 2.56
C ASN A 134 5.67 7.45 2.75
N VAL A 135 4.82 7.59 1.73
CA VAL A 135 3.44 7.05 1.79
C VAL A 135 3.45 5.53 2.00
N GLY A 136 4.27 4.79 1.24
CA GLY A 136 4.39 3.35 1.45
C GLY A 136 4.96 2.98 2.82
N THR A 137 5.94 3.74 3.32
CA THR A 137 6.50 3.54 4.66
C THR A 137 5.45 3.78 5.75
N ILE A 138 4.62 4.81 5.63
CA ILE A 138 3.52 5.07 6.57
C ILE A 138 2.49 3.93 6.54
N ILE A 139 2.10 3.44 5.36
CA ILE A 139 1.18 2.30 5.23
C ILE A 139 1.78 1.05 5.90
N ARG A 140 3.06 0.77 5.66
CA ARG A 140 3.78 -0.35 6.29
C ARG A 140 3.84 -0.22 7.81
N THR A 141 4.12 0.98 8.31
CA THR A 141 4.16 1.25 9.75
C THR A 141 2.77 1.11 10.37
N ALA A 142 1.73 1.64 9.71
CA ALA A 142 0.35 1.48 10.15
C ALA A 142 -0.05 0.00 10.29
N ASP A 143 0.28 -0.82 9.29
CA ASP A 143 0.04 -2.27 9.31
C ASP A 143 0.80 -2.94 10.46
N ALA A 144 2.10 -2.67 10.61
CA ALA A 144 2.94 -3.27 11.63
C ALA A 144 2.51 -2.94 13.06
N PHE A 145 1.90 -1.78 13.28
CA PHE A 145 1.37 -1.35 14.59
C PHE A 145 -0.13 -1.64 14.77
N GLY A 146 -0.74 -2.39 13.84
CA GLY A 146 -2.13 -2.84 13.96
C GLY A 146 -3.15 -1.71 13.80
N ALA A 147 -2.85 -0.69 13.00
CA ALA A 147 -3.85 0.31 12.65
C ALA A 147 -5.01 -0.33 11.86
N VAL A 148 -6.22 0.18 12.07
CA VAL A 148 -7.45 -0.30 11.41
C VAL A 148 -7.40 -0.07 9.89
N GLY A 149 -6.73 1.00 9.47
CA GLY A 149 -6.53 1.33 8.07
C GLY A 149 -5.91 2.71 7.87
N VAL A 150 -5.74 3.08 6.60
CA VAL A 150 -5.19 4.36 6.17
C VAL A 150 -6.22 5.12 5.34
N VAL A 151 -6.42 6.39 5.64
CA VAL A 151 -7.26 7.32 4.86
C VAL A 151 -6.33 8.29 4.14
N ALA A 152 -6.30 8.25 2.82
CA ALA A 152 -5.52 9.17 1.99
C ALA A 152 -6.44 10.25 1.42
N VAL A 153 -6.10 11.52 1.63
CA VAL A 153 -6.83 12.65 1.03
C VAL A 153 -6.38 12.82 -0.42
N ALA A 154 -7.31 13.19 -1.30
CA ALA A 154 -7.02 13.47 -2.70
C ALA A 154 -5.88 14.53 -2.82
N GLY A 155 -4.95 14.28 -3.75
CA GLY A 155 -3.69 15.03 -3.82
C GLY A 155 -2.51 14.31 -3.16
N THR A 156 -2.75 13.29 -2.32
CA THR A 156 -1.74 12.28 -1.98
C THR A 156 -1.37 11.50 -3.24
N VAL A 157 -0.11 11.04 -3.33
CA VAL A 157 0.34 10.19 -4.44
C VAL A 157 -0.56 8.96 -4.56
N ASP A 158 -0.63 8.43 -5.76
CA ASP A 158 -1.45 7.26 -6.04
C ASP A 158 -1.00 6.05 -5.19
N THR A 159 -1.83 5.68 -4.21
CA THR A 159 -1.57 4.60 -3.24
C THR A 159 -1.44 3.22 -3.88
N VAL A 160 -1.87 3.07 -5.14
CA VAL A 160 -1.75 1.84 -5.92
C VAL A 160 -0.64 1.91 -6.97
N SER A 161 0.20 2.95 -6.93
CA SER A 161 1.37 3.01 -7.81
C SER A 161 2.38 1.93 -7.43
N PRO A 162 3.10 1.33 -8.39
CA PRO A 162 4.08 0.29 -8.09
C PRO A 162 5.10 0.70 -7.02
N LYS A 163 5.53 1.97 -7.02
CA LYS A 163 6.47 2.50 -6.04
C LYS A 163 5.90 2.53 -4.62
N VAL A 164 4.61 2.90 -4.43
CA VAL A 164 3.96 2.84 -3.10
C VAL A 164 3.79 1.41 -2.65
N VAL A 165 3.31 0.51 -3.52
CA VAL A 165 3.14 -0.91 -3.20
C VAL A 165 4.46 -1.53 -2.78
N ARG A 166 5.55 -1.26 -3.51
CA ARG A 166 6.89 -1.75 -3.18
C ARG A 166 7.39 -1.18 -1.85
N SER A 167 7.29 0.13 -1.63
CA SER A 167 7.76 0.76 -0.38
C SER A 167 6.94 0.37 0.84
N SER A 168 5.66 -0.01 0.65
CA SER A 168 4.84 -0.61 1.71
C SER A 168 5.21 -2.07 2.01
N ALA A 169 6.16 -2.66 1.27
CA ALA A 169 6.52 -4.08 1.36
C ALA A 169 5.32 -5.04 1.24
N GLY A 170 4.23 -4.60 0.58
CA GLY A 170 3.00 -5.39 0.41
C GLY A 170 1.92 -5.16 1.47
N SER A 171 2.16 -4.33 2.49
CA SER A 171 1.16 -4.01 3.53
C SER A 171 -0.17 -3.48 2.99
N VAL A 172 -0.18 -2.91 1.77
CA VAL A 172 -1.43 -2.52 1.07
C VAL A 172 -2.39 -3.69 0.82
N PHE A 173 -1.90 -4.93 0.89
CA PHE A 173 -2.72 -6.15 0.76
C PHE A 173 -3.31 -6.63 2.09
N HIS A 174 -2.85 -6.07 3.21
CA HIS A 174 -3.26 -6.44 4.56
C HIS A 174 -4.32 -5.49 5.09
N ILE A 175 -4.03 -4.19 5.11
CA ILE A 175 -4.90 -3.18 5.69
C ILE A 175 -5.63 -2.35 4.62
N PRO A 176 -6.83 -1.86 4.92
CA PRO A 176 -7.55 -0.97 4.02
C PRO A 176 -6.81 0.34 3.79
N VAL A 177 -6.78 0.77 2.52
CA VAL A 177 -6.30 2.11 2.13
C VAL A 177 -7.41 2.78 1.34
N CYS A 178 -8.20 3.63 1.98
CA CYS A 178 -9.28 4.36 1.34
C CYS A 178 -8.82 5.77 0.91
N VAL A 179 -9.41 6.27 -0.17
CA VAL A 179 -9.13 7.62 -0.68
C VAL A 179 -10.39 8.45 -0.56
N VAL A 180 -10.27 9.63 0.05
CA VAL A 180 -11.37 10.60 0.19
C VAL A 180 -11.06 11.88 -0.59
N PRO A 181 -12.07 12.60 -1.12
CA PRO A 181 -11.87 13.78 -1.95
C PRO A 181 -11.23 14.98 -1.22
N SER A 182 -11.49 15.14 0.09
CA SER A 182 -11.01 16.29 0.85
C SER A 182 -10.66 15.94 2.30
N PHE A 183 -9.92 16.80 2.97
CA PHE A 183 -9.63 16.67 4.40
C PHE A 183 -10.90 16.80 5.26
N ALA A 184 -11.87 17.61 4.84
CA ALA A 184 -13.17 17.72 5.51
C ALA A 184 -13.94 16.39 5.50
N GLU A 185 -13.88 15.65 4.37
CA GLU A 185 -14.47 14.32 4.28
C GLU A 185 -13.69 13.28 5.07
N ALA A 186 -12.36 13.37 5.13
CA ALA A 186 -11.57 12.54 6.03
C ALA A 186 -11.99 12.76 7.49
N ARG A 187 -12.15 14.02 7.92
CA ARG A 187 -12.65 14.36 9.26
C ARG A 187 -14.04 13.78 9.51
N ALA A 188 -14.96 13.98 8.59
CA ALA A 188 -16.32 13.44 8.71
C ALA A 188 -16.33 11.90 8.83
N LEU A 189 -15.49 11.22 8.04
CA LEU A 189 -15.32 9.77 8.07
C LEU A 189 -14.79 9.28 9.44
N ILE A 190 -13.80 9.98 10.01
CA ILE A 190 -13.19 9.63 11.30
C ILE A 190 -14.18 9.91 12.46
N HIS A 191 -14.83 11.08 12.46
CA HIS A 191 -15.81 11.43 13.50
C HIS A 191 -17.05 10.53 13.43
N GLY A 192 -17.49 10.12 12.23
CA GLY A 192 -18.56 9.14 12.06
C GLY A 192 -18.25 7.78 12.69
N ARG A 193 -16.98 7.52 12.98
CA ARG A 193 -16.47 6.31 13.67
C ARG A 193 -16.11 6.56 15.14
N SER A 194 -16.57 7.67 15.71
CA SER A 194 -16.30 8.07 17.10
C SER A 194 -14.82 8.13 17.45
N ALA A 195 -13.97 8.46 16.49
CA ALA A 195 -12.53 8.60 16.67
C ALA A 195 -12.11 10.07 16.65
N ALA A 196 -11.15 10.45 17.50
CA ALA A 196 -10.58 11.78 17.55
C ALA A 196 -9.52 11.96 16.45
N LEU A 197 -9.42 13.15 15.87
CA LEU A 197 -8.44 13.51 14.83
C LEU A 197 -7.24 14.24 15.45
N LEU A 198 -6.08 13.59 15.53
CA LEU A 198 -4.86 14.09 16.14
C LEU A 198 -3.86 14.51 15.05
N GLY A 199 -3.67 15.82 14.86
CA GLY A 199 -2.74 16.36 13.87
C GLY A 199 -1.31 16.36 14.38
N THR A 200 -0.36 15.81 13.60
CA THR A 200 1.07 15.89 13.95
C THR A 200 1.62 17.28 13.66
N SER A 201 2.20 17.94 14.68
CA SER A 201 2.76 19.29 14.56
C SER A 201 3.91 19.50 15.56
N GLY A 202 5.00 20.12 15.11
CA GLY A 202 6.09 20.57 15.99
C GLY A 202 5.92 22.03 16.43
N GLY A 203 4.76 22.65 16.19
CA GLY A 203 4.51 24.06 16.49
C GLY A 203 4.20 24.34 17.97
N ALA A 204 4.30 25.62 18.36
CA ALA A 204 3.88 26.08 19.66
C ALA A 204 2.40 25.80 19.89
N GLY A 205 2.04 25.26 21.04
CA GLY A 205 0.66 24.90 21.41
C GLY A 205 0.28 23.44 21.09
N SER A 206 1.19 22.66 20.49
CA SER A 206 1.00 21.22 20.36
C SER A 206 1.16 20.51 21.72
N LEU A 207 0.36 19.47 21.93
CA LEU A 207 0.52 18.58 23.08
C LEU A 207 1.81 17.77 22.95
N SER A 208 2.49 17.53 24.06
CA SER A 208 3.64 16.62 24.06
C SER A 208 3.16 15.17 23.89
N LEU A 209 3.69 14.46 22.90
CA LEU A 209 3.42 13.03 22.72
C LEU A 209 3.84 12.23 23.97
N SER A 210 4.98 12.59 24.60
CA SER A 210 5.45 11.94 25.82
C SER A 210 4.44 12.09 26.96
N ASP A 211 3.84 13.28 27.12
CA ASP A 211 2.84 13.53 28.16
C ASP A 211 1.55 12.75 27.87
N LEU A 212 1.13 12.68 26.60
CA LEU A 212 -0.02 11.88 26.20
C LEU A 212 0.20 10.38 26.46
N LEU A 213 1.40 9.87 26.22
CA LEU A 213 1.76 8.47 26.51
C LEU A 213 1.74 8.17 28.01
N VAL A 214 2.25 9.08 28.83
CA VAL A 214 2.18 8.96 30.30
C VAL A 214 0.73 8.98 30.78
N GLN A 215 -0.11 9.84 30.21
CA GLN A 215 -1.54 9.90 30.50
C GLN A 215 -2.33 8.72 29.92
N GLY A 216 -1.79 8.06 28.90
CA GLY A 216 -2.46 6.99 28.13
C GLY A 216 -2.88 5.77 28.94
N VAL A 217 -2.34 5.60 30.14
CA VAL A 217 -2.76 4.57 31.10
C VAL A 217 -4.07 4.94 31.81
N SER A 218 -4.53 6.19 31.71
CA SER A 218 -5.78 6.66 32.31
C SER A 218 -6.92 6.65 31.29
N ALA A 219 -8.14 6.28 31.70
CA ALA A 219 -9.34 6.29 30.84
C ALA A 219 -9.71 7.71 30.29
N ARG A 220 -8.99 8.74 30.71
CA ARG A 220 -9.19 10.14 30.26
C ARG A 220 -8.23 10.55 29.14
N SER A 221 -7.26 9.71 28.79
CA SER A 221 -6.33 10.03 27.70
C SER A 221 -7.01 9.96 26.35
N ARG A 222 -6.65 10.88 25.45
CA ARG A 222 -7.09 10.83 24.04
C ARG A 222 -6.62 9.56 23.34
N LEU A 223 -5.52 8.95 23.78
CA LEU A 223 -4.97 7.72 23.23
C LEU A 223 -5.68 6.45 23.75
N SER A 224 -6.44 6.52 24.82
CA SER A 224 -7.27 5.41 25.31
C SER A 224 -8.60 5.27 24.55
N GLN A 225 -8.98 6.26 23.78
CA GLN A 225 -10.13 6.23 22.88
C GLN A 225 -9.67 5.97 21.43
N SER A 226 -10.58 5.61 20.56
CA SER A 226 -10.28 5.50 19.13
C SER A 226 -9.80 6.85 18.60
N HIS A 227 -8.72 6.85 17.83
CA HIS A 227 -8.11 8.08 17.32
C HIS A 227 -7.47 7.87 15.96
N ALA A 228 -7.29 8.97 15.23
CA ALA A 228 -6.61 8.99 13.96
C ALA A 228 -5.43 9.94 14.00
N TRP A 229 -4.23 9.44 13.68
CA TRP A 229 -3.05 10.27 13.48
C TRP A 229 -3.03 10.88 12.09
N VAL A 230 -2.91 12.19 12.01
CA VAL A 230 -2.87 12.93 10.75
C VAL A 230 -1.44 13.33 10.43
N PHE A 231 -0.96 12.86 9.28
CA PHE A 231 0.34 13.22 8.73
C PHE A 231 0.15 14.21 7.57
N GLY A 232 0.82 15.36 7.68
CA GLY A 232 0.85 16.39 6.66
C GLY A 232 1.93 16.15 5.59
N ASN A 233 2.24 17.21 4.85
CA ASN A 233 3.33 17.21 3.88
C ASN A 233 4.69 17.16 4.60
N GLU A 234 5.65 16.41 4.04
CA GLU A 234 6.97 16.17 4.64
C GLU A 234 7.79 17.45 4.88
N ALA A 235 7.62 18.46 4.01
CA ALA A 235 8.36 19.72 4.10
C ALA A 235 7.61 20.83 4.83
N ARG A 236 6.26 20.82 4.79
CA ARG A 236 5.43 21.91 5.29
C ARG A 236 4.52 21.54 6.45
N GLY A 237 4.42 20.24 6.77
CA GLY A 237 3.48 19.74 7.77
C GLY A 237 2.02 19.87 7.31
N LEU A 238 1.13 20.04 8.23
CA LEU A 238 -0.28 20.33 8.03
C LEU A 238 -0.47 21.83 7.71
N SER A 239 -1.37 22.14 6.80
CA SER A 239 -1.81 23.52 6.56
C SER A 239 -2.59 24.08 7.74
N GLY A 240 -2.69 25.43 7.85
CA GLY A 240 -3.49 26.06 8.90
C GLY A 240 -4.96 25.63 8.91
N ASP A 241 -5.54 25.34 7.73
CA ASP A 241 -6.91 24.86 7.62
C ASP A 241 -7.04 23.40 8.13
N GLU A 242 -6.10 22.52 7.78
CA GLU A 242 -6.05 21.15 8.26
C GLU A 242 -5.84 21.10 9.78
N MET A 243 -4.94 21.93 10.32
CA MET A 243 -4.71 22.03 11.77
C MET A 243 -5.97 22.46 12.53
N ARG A 244 -6.76 23.42 12.00
CA ARG A 244 -8.02 23.86 12.62
C ARG A 244 -9.11 22.80 12.62
N LEU A 245 -9.05 21.83 11.69
CA LEU A 245 -9.99 20.74 11.60
C LEU A 245 -9.62 19.53 12.48
N CYS A 246 -8.41 19.51 13.05
CA CYS A 246 -8.00 18.51 14.03
C CYS A 246 -8.59 18.80 15.41
N ASP A 247 -8.88 17.75 16.19
CA ASP A 247 -9.39 17.88 17.57
C ASP A 247 -8.28 18.22 18.56
N ALA A 248 -7.03 17.91 18.21
CA ALA A 248 -5.84 18.36 18.90
C ALA A 248 -4.62 18.31 17.96
N LEU A 249 -3.58 19.08 18.30
CA LEU A 249 -2.26 18.99 17.70
C LEU A 249 -1.31 18.33 18.71
N VAL A 250 -0.46 17.42 18.22
CA VAL A 250 0.50 16.63 19.00
C VAL A 250 1.88 16.72 18.37
#